data_07dfe7d82467258c17c50803bd85b1be
#
_entry.id   07dfe7d82467258c17c50803bd85b1be
#
_cell.length_a   1.000
_cell.length_b   1.000
_cell.length_c   1.000
_cell.angle_alpha   90.00
_cell.angle_beta   90.00
_cell.angle_gamma   90.00
#
_symmetry.space_group_name_H-M   'P 1'
#
loop_
_entity.id
_entity.type
_entity.pdbx_description
1 polymer ?
#
loop_
_entity_poly.entity_id
_entity_poly.type
_entity_poly.pdbx_seq_one_letter_code
_entity_poly.pdbx_strand_id
1 'polypeptide(L)'
;MRSDPEHSLLESLELDYDKGLSPDAARRHGGEARPASAKKAAIFRQRVLKPAQIVEHAETIKDALLIALRENGRVDFSRMARLMRRPAEDIQTELREQGQIFLNPATEEWEIRDRYLTGNVRAKLCQAREAAQTDARFASNVEALSAAMPPDIEAVDIGIRFGSSWVPAQVFADFVEHLHGGKGRQTISYLPTLGRWEASVNIWDASLATSVWGIPEYPAGKIIESLLTNKPIKVQKPSGQKDERGNDIMVIDQELTAAAMQKADEIKQAFLDWVWTDDERRDLLTRLYNEKFNTNVPPAYDGSHLELVGASEAVKLRPHQKNAVWRAIQEGTCLFDHVVGAGKTLACVATVMESKRMGFLSKPMIVVPNQSHY
;
A
#
# COMPACT_ATOMS: atom_id res chain seq x y z
N MET A 1 38.87 -6.31 27.98
CA MET A 1 38.18 -7.04 26.92
C MET A 1 36.65 -7.10 27.11
N ARG A 2 36.08 -7.52 28.22
CA ARG A 2 34.60 -7.58 28.39
C ARG A 2 33.87 -6.23 28.36
N SER A 3 34.58 -5.13 28.49
CA SER A 3 34.03 -3.76 28.37
C SER A 3 34.14 -3.19 26.96
N ASP A 4 34.72 -3.92 26.02
CA ASP A 4 34.83 -3.53 24.62
C ASP A 4 33.51 -3.82 23.89
N PRO A 5 32.88 -2.84 23.23
CA PRO A 5 31.66 -3.05 22.46
C PRO A 5 31.78 -4.13 21.38
N GLU A 6 32.99 -4.37 20.88
CA GLU A 6 33.27 -5.38 19.83
C GLU A 6 33.71 -6.73 20.41
N HIS A 7 33.67 -6.90 21.74
CA HIS A 7 34.13 -8.11 22.41
C HIS A 7 33.50 -9.38 21.83
N SER A 8 32.19 -9.39 21.58
CA SER A 8 31.48 -10.55 21.01
C SER A 8 31.93 -10.88 19.58
N LEU A 9 32.30 -9.88 18.80
CA LEU A 9 32.84 -10.07 17.43
C LEU A 9 34.23 -10.68 17.51
N LEU A 10 35.08 -10.19 18.40
CA LEU A 10 36.42 -10.71 18.59
C LEU A 10 36.40 -12.15 19.14
N GLU A 11 35.51 -12.43 20.09
CA GLU A 11 35.31 -13.78 20.63
C GLU A 11 34.86 -14.78 19.57
N SER A 12 34.05 -14.37 18.61
CA SER A 12 33.60 -15.23 17.48
C SER A 12 34.72 -15.61 16.51
N LEU A 13 35.86 -14.94 16.56
CA LEU A 13 37.05 -15.24 15.75
C LEU A 13 37.93 -16.33 16.37
N GLU A 14 37.66 -16.71 17.63
CA GLU A 14 38.36 -17.79 18.35
C GLU A 14 37.36 -18.93 18.65
N LEU A 15 37.66 -20.10 18.16
CA LEU A 15 36.89 -21.31 18.38
C LEU A 15 37.54 -22.17 19.46
N ASP A 16 36.75 -22.94 20.19
CA ASP A 16 37.21 -23.85 21.24
C ASP A 16 38.12 -23.15 22.27
N TYR A 17 37.71 -21.96 22.72
CA TYR A 17 38.48 -21.20 23.71
C TYR A 17 38.59 -21.94 25.04
N ASP A 18 39.81 -22.33 25.40
CA ASP A 18 40.16 -22.81 26.75
C ASP A 18 40.87 -21.70 27.52
N LYS A 19 40.28 -21.28 28.62
CA LYS A 19 40.81 -20.26 29.50
C LYS A 19 42.22 -20.61 30.04
N GLY A 20 42.57 -21.88 30.01
CA GLY A 20 43.78 -22.35 30.65
C GLY A 20 43.68 -22.32 32.18
N LEU A 21 44.74 -22.63 32.84
CA LEU A 21 44.87 -22.58 34.32
C LEU A 21 46.10 -21.74 34.66
N SER A 22 45.89 -20.61 35.32
CA SER A 22 47.03 -19.80 35.77
C SER A 22 47.86 -20.53 36.87
N PRO A 23 49.16 -20.21 37.02
CA PRO A 23 49.98 -20.83 38.05
C PRO A 23 49.39 -20.72 39.45
N ASP A 24 48.80 -19.57 39.79
CA ASP A 24 48.17 -19.36 41.09
C ASP A 24 46.85 -20.15 41.26
N ALA A 25 46.09 -20.32 40.22
CA ALA A 25 44.88 -21.14 40.24
C ALA A 25 45.23 -22.63 40.30
N ALA A 26 46.29 -23.08 39.64
CA ALA A 26 46.81 -24.41 39.68
C ALA A 26 47.29 -24.79 41.10
N ARG A 27 47.95 -23.86 41.82
CA ARG A 27 48.36 -24.05 43.23
C ARG A 27 47.17 -24.15 44.17
N ARG A 28 46.05 -23.42 43.93
CA ARG A 28 44.86 -23.40 44.79
C ARG A 28 43.94 -24.62 44.59
N HIS A 29 43.83 -25.12 43.37
CA HIS A 29 42.86 -26.15 43.01
C HIS A 29 43.46 -27.52 42.66
N GLY A 30 44.78 -27.64 42.72
CA GLY A 30 45.51 -28.89 42.39
C GLY A 30 45.43 -29.19 40.86
N GLY A 31 46.52 -28.95 40.14
CA GLY A 31 46.61 -29.21 38.71
C GLY A 31 47.86 -28.58 38.13
N GLU A 32 48.16 -28.86 36.86
CA GLU A 32 49.26 -28.20 36.17
C GLU A 32 48.81 -26.91 35.51
N ALA A 33 49.63 -25.88 35.63
CA ALA A 33 49.40 -24.59 34.95
C ALA A 33 49.47 -24.81 33.44
N ARG A 34 48.44 -24.31 32.74
CA ARG A 34 48.40 -24.37 31.25
C ARG A 34 47.95 -23.03 30.69
N PRO A 35 48.59 -22.56 29.62
CA PRO A 35 48.19 -21.30 28.97
C PRO A 35 46.79 -21.39 28.39
N ALA A 36 46.13 -20.22 28.22
CA ALA A 36 44.90 -20.13 27.45
C ALA A 36 45.18 -20.51 25.98
N SER A 37 44.26 -21.24 25.39
CA SER A 37 44.37 -21.64 23.99
C SER A 37 43.05 -21.47 23.24
N ALA A 38 43.13 -21.23 21.95
CA ALA A 38 41.97 -21.15 21.07
C ALA A 38 42.36 -21.57 19.64
N LYS A 39 41.40 -22.03 18.87
CA LYS A 39 41.58 -22.26 17.45
C LYS A 39 41.11 -21.03 16.68
N LYS A 40 41.93 -20.54 15.76
CA LYS A 40 41.50 -19.44 14.87
C LYS A 40 40.35 -19.87 13.99
N ALA A 41 39.32 -19.02 13.86
CA ALA A 41 38.20 -19.22 12.98
C ALA A 41 38.64 -19.41 11.51
N ALA A 42 37.77 -20.06 10.72
CA ALA A 42 38.08 -20.40 9.34
C ALA A 42 38.45 -19.21 8.46
N ILE A 43 37.96 -18.00 8.78
CA ILE A 43 38.23 -16.75 8.08
C ILE A 43 39.74 -16.42 7.99
N PHE A 44 40.56 -16.89 8.93
CA PHE A 44 41.99 -16.68 8.93
C PHE A 44 42.79 -17.71 8.09
N ARG A 45 42.11 -18.75 7.63
CA ARG A 45 42.75 -19.86 6.93
C ARG A 45 42.26 -20.03 5.50
N GLN A 46 41.03 -19.65 5.22
CA GLN A 46 40.40 -19.82 3.91
C GLN A 46 39.36 -18.76 3.66
N ARG A 47 39.01 -18.53 2.41
CA ARG A 47 37.91 -17.66 2.03
C ARG A 47 36.60 -18.29 2.46
N VAL A 48 35.91 -17.70 3.44
CA VAL A 48 34.60 -18.17 3.96
C VAL A 48 33.42 -17.68 3.12
N LEU A 49 33.59 -16.57 2.40
CA LEU A 49 32.61 -16.08 1.43
C LEU A 49 32.93 -16.68 0.08
N LYS A 50 32.07 -17.57 -0.38
CA LYS A 50 32.13 -18.06 -1.76
C LYS A 50 31.49 -17.03 -2.68
N PRO A 51 31.98 -16.85 -3.92
CA PRO A 51 31.26 -16.05 -4.93
C PRO A 51 29.85 -16.63 -5.11
N ALA A 52 28.90 -15.77 -5.50
CA ALA A 52 27.56 -16.21 -5.84
C ALA A 52 27.65 -17.29 -6.93
N GLN A 53 27.02 -18.43 -6.72
CA GLN A 53 26.96 -19.48 -7.73
C GLN A 53 25.92 -19.04 -8.77
N ILE A 54 26.31 -19.06 -10.03
CA ILE A 54 25.38 -18.86 -11.14
C ILE A 54 24.53 -20.12 -11.22
N VAL A 55 23.21 -19.95 -11.15
CA VAL A 55 22.27 -21.05 -11.30
C VAL A 55 22.25 -21.45 -12.78
N GLU A 56 22.61 -22.69 -13.08
CA GLU A 56 22.71 -23.20 -14.46
C GLU A 56 21.49 -24.00 -14.89
N HIS A 57 20.65 -24.42 -13.94
CA HIS A 57 19.47 -25.26 -14.20
C HIS A 57 18.33 -24.90 -13.28
N ALA A 58 17.10 -24.91 -13.78
CA ALA A 58 15.88 -24.76 -13.03
C ALA A 58 15.02 -26.02 -13.14
N GLU A 59 14.42 -26.45 -12.03
CA GLU A 59 13.60 -27.65 -11.97
C GLU A 59 12.22 -27.43 -12.56
N THR A 60 11.66 -26.23 -12.37
CA THR A 60 10.33 -25.86 -12.86
C THR A 60 10.37 -24.57 -13.69
N ILE A 61 9.36 -24.40 -14.54
CA ILE A 61 9.23 -23.16 -15.33
C ILE A 61 9.03 -21.93 -14.44
N LYS A 62 8.41 -22.10 -13.28
CA LYS A 62 8.25 -21.03 -12.28
C LYS A 62 9.58 -20.67 -11.63
N ASP A 63 10.42 -21.66 -11.31
CA ASP A 63 11.77 -21.40 -10.80
C ASP A 63 12.60 -20.65 -11.85
N ALA A 64 12.54 -21.08 -13.11
CA ALA A 64 13.24 -20.39 -14.20
C ALA A 64 12.78 -18.94 -14.36
N LEU A 65 11.48 -18.67 -14.25
CA LEU A 65 10.90 -17.33 -14.31
C LEU A 65 11.41 -16.46 -13.16
N LEU A 66 11.41 -16.98 -11.93
CA LEU A 66 11.89 -16.24 -10.75
C LEU A 66 13.39 -15.95 -10.81
N ILE A 67 14.19 -16.93 -11.26
CA ILE A 67 15.62 -16.73 -11.44
C ILE A 67 15.88 -15.62 -12.46
N ALA A 68 15.19 -15.66 -13.60
CA ALA A 68 15.32 -14.63 -14.64
C ALA A 68 14.90 -13.24 -14.12
N LEU A 69 13.78 -13.14 -13.40
CA LEU A 69 13.31 -11.91 -12.78
C LEU A 69 14.31 -11.35 -11.77
N ARG A 70 14.90 -12.21 -10.95
CA ARG A 70 15.84 -11.78 -9.91
C ARG A 70 17.18 -11.33 -10.46
N GLU A 71 17.66 -11.98 -11.53
CA GLU A 71 18.92 -11.62 -12.19
C GLU A 71 18.79 -10.37 -13.05
N ASN A 72 17.69 -10.23 -13.79
CA ASN A 72 17.52 -9.22 -14.85
C ASN A 72 16.42 -8.17 -14.55
N GLY A 73 15.65 -8.34 -13.48
CA GLY A 73 14.54 -7.46 -13.10
C GLY A 73 13.32 -7.55 -14.02
N ARG A 74 13.34 -8.42 -15.03
CA ARG A 74 12.31 -8.60 -16.04
C ARG A 74 12.19 -10.04 -16.49
N VAL A 75 11.11 -10.38 -17.18
CA VAL A 75 10.94 -11.68 -17.83
C VAL A 75 11.95 -11.80 -18.97
N ASP A 76 12.90 -12.71 -18.86
CA ASP A 76 13.96 -12.96 -19.85
C ASP A 76 13.85 -14.39 -20.38
N PHE A 77 13.18 -14.54 -21.49
CA PHE A 77 12.97 -15.85 -22.13
C PHE A 77 14.29 -16.50 -22.60
N SER A 78 15.29 -15.70 -22.99
CA SER A 78 16.60 -16.23 -23.38
C SER A 78 17.32 -16.86 -22.19
N ARG A 79 17.21 -16.22 -21.02
CA ARG A 79 17.76 -16.78 -19.78
C ARG A 79 17.00 -18.05 -19.35
N MET A 80 15.68 -18.01 -19.43
CA MET A 80 14.81 -19.16 -19.10
C MET A 80 15.08 -20.36 -20.03
N ALA A 81 15.24 -20.11 -21.31
CA ALA A 81 15.58 -21.15 -22.30
C ALA A 81 16.88 -21.92 -21.94
N ARG A 82 17.89 -21.17 -21.47
CA ARG A 82 19.15 -21.76 -21.00
C ARG A 82 18.96 -22.57 -19.72
N LEU A 83 18.20 -22.07 -18.75
CA LEU A 83 17.92 -22.73 -17.48
C LEU A 83 17.13 -24.04 -17.67
N MET A 84 16.14 -24.00 -18.56
CA MET A 84 15.24 -25.14 -18.83
C MET A 84 15.73 -26.08 -19.95
N ARG A 85 16.73 -25.66 -20.72
CA ARG A 85 17.20 -26.34 -21.95
C ARG A 85 16.05 -26.59 -22.94
N ARG A 86 15.19 -25.61 -23.12
CA ARG A 86 13.98 -25.59 -23.97
C ARG A 86 13.96 -24.34 -24.85
N PRO A 87 13.30 -24.38 -26.03
CA PRO A 87 13.11 -23.19 -26.86
C PRO A 87 12.37 -22.07 -26.09
N ALA A 88 12.78 -20.81 -26.34
CA ALA A 88 12.19 -19.66 -25.69
C ALA A 88 10.70 -19.48 -26.05
N GLU A 89 10.33 -19.79 -27.28
CA GLU A 89 8.94 -19.68 -27.79
C GLU A 89 8.00 -20.65 -27.09
N ASP A 90 8.44 -21.88 -26.81
CA ASP A 90 7.66 -22.90 -26.09
C ASP A 90 7.40 -22.44 -24.64
N ILE A 91 8.43 -21.89 -23.98
CA ILE A 91 8.35 -21.37 -22.62
C ILE A 91 7.39 -20.18 -22.56
N GLN A 92 7.50 -19.26 -23.52
CA GLN A 92 6.62 -18.08 -23.61
C GLN A 92 5.15 -18.52 -23.82
N THR A 93 4.91 -19.46 -24.71
CA THR A 93 3.57 -19.98 -25.00
C THR A 93 2.97 -20.65 -23.77
N GLU A 94 3.72 -21.54 -23.13
CA GLU A 94 3.28 -22.26 -21.93
C GLU A 94 2.94 -21.28 -20.78
N LEU A 95 3.80 -20.29 -20.49
CA LEU A 95 3.56 -19.31 -19.44
C LEU A 95 2.34 -18.43 -19.73
N ARG A 96 2.13 -18.09 -21.00
CA ARG A 96 0.97 -17.30 -21.43
C ARG A 96 -0.32 -18.10 -21.31
N GLU A 97 -0.34 -19.36 -21.77
CA GLU A 97 -1.50 -20.25 -21.66
C GLU A 97 -1.86 -20.55 -20.20
N GLN A 98 -0.86 -20.67 -19.34
CA GLN A 98 -1.08 -20.81 -17.89
C GLN A 98 -1.46 -19.49 -17.19
N GLY A 99 -1.52 -18.36 -17.92
CA GLY A 99 -1.82 -17.05 -17.36
C GLY A 99 -0.79 -16.58 -16.32
N GLN A 100 0.47 -16.99 -16.44
CA GLN A 100 1.56 -16.61 -15.52
C GLN A 100 2.24 -15.30 -15.93
N ILE A 101 2.15 -14.95 -17.21
CA ILE A 101 2.70 -13.69 -17.76
C ILE A 101 1.69 -13.01 -18.66
N PHE A 102 1.77 -11.70 -18.73
CA PHE A 102 0.95 -10.84 -19.60
C PHE A 102 1.82 -9.81 -20.29
N LEU A 103 1.56 -9.56 -21.56
CA LEU A 103 2.19 -8.46 -22.29
C LEU A 103 1.47 -7.15 -21.91
N ASN A 104 2.21 -6.23 -21.30
CA ASN A 104 1.62 -4.93 -20.95
C ASN A 104 1.53 -4.04 -22.20
N PRO A 105 0.33 -3.60 -22.62
CA PRO A 105 0.17 -2.81 -23.85
C PRO A 105 0.78 -1.40 -23.76
N ALA A 106 1.00 -0.88 -22.53
CA ALA A 106 1.56 0.45 -22.34
C ALA A 106 3.10 0.47 -22.41
N THR A 107 3.76 -0.61 -22.01
CA THR A 107 5.24 -0.70 -21.94
C THR A 107 5.82 -1.65 -22.97
N GLU A 108 4.97 -2.47 -23.62
CA GLU A 108 5.36 -3.58 -24.50
C GLU A 108 6.29 -4.60 -23.83
N GLU A 109 6.28 -4.65 -22.51
CA GLU A 109 7.06 -5.60 -21.73
C GLU A 109 6.20 -6.73 -21.17
N TRP A 110 6.81 -7.91 -21.00
CA TRP A 110 6.18 -9.03 -20.34
C TRP A 110 6.27 -8.85 -18.82
N GLU A 111 5.12 -8.85 -18.18
CA GLU A 111 4.99 -8.80 -16.72
C GLU A 111 4.45 -10.12 -16.17
N ILE A 112 4.87 -10.50 -14.96
CA ILE A 112 4.29 -11.63 -14.24
C ILE A 112 2.87 -11.29 -13.80
N ARG A 113 2.04 -12.35 -13.68
CA ARG A 113 0.64 -12.25 -13.24
C ARG A 113 0.46 -11.38 -12.00
N ASP A 114 1.24 -11.66 -10.95
CA ASP A 114 1.10 -11.01 -9.63
C ASP A 114 1.43 -9.52 -9.69
N ARG A 115 2.19 -9.07 -10.68
CA ARG A 115 2.50 -7.66 -10.92
C ARG A 115 1.53 -7.01 -11.89
N TYR A 116 1.15 -7.73 -12.96
CA TYR A 116 0.24 -7.19 -13.97
C TYR A 116 -1.17 -6.98 -13.44
N LEU A 117 -1.72 -7.94 -12.68
CA LEU A 117 -3.08 -7.93 -12.15
C LEU A 117 -3.21 -7.15 -10.81
N THR A 118 -2.28 -6.25 -10.52
CA THR A 118 -2.24 -5.44 -9.29
C THR A 118 -2.10 -3.95 -9.59
N GLY A 119 -2.24 -3.13 -8.57
CA GLY A 119 -2.26 -1.67 -8.74
C GLY A 119 -3.56 -1.20 -9.37
N ASN A 120 -3.50 -0.18 -10.22
CA ASN A 120 -4.69 0.37 -10.88
C ASN A 120 -5.19 -0.55 -12.00
N VAL A 121 -5.94 -1.59 -11.63
CA VAL A 121 -6.48 -2.59 -12.57
C VAL A 121 -7.54 -2.00 -13.50
N ARG A 122 -8.27 -0.96 -13.08
CA ARG A 122 -9.28 -0.29 -13.93
C ARG A 122 -8.61 0.41 -15.11
N ALA A 123 -7.55 1.17 -14.86
CA ALA A 123 -6.78 1.81 -15.91
C ALA A 123 -6.13 0.79 -16.86
N LYS A 124 -5.53 -0.27 -16.30
CA LYS A 124 -4.96 -1.37 -17.10
C LYS A 124 -6.01 -2.07 -17.96
N LEU A 125 -7.23 -2.27 -17.44
CA LEU A 125 -8.33 -2.87 -18.18
C LEU A 125 -8.77 -1.99 -19.38
N CYS A 126 -8.86 -0.66 -19.20
CA CYS A 126 -9.14 0.25 -20.29
C CYS A 126 -8.09 0.13 -21.39
N GLN A 127 -6.80 0.20 -21.03
CA GLN A 127 -5.68 0.05 -21.96
C GLN A 127 -5.69 -1.31 -22.68
N ALA A 128 -5.96 -2.39 -21.94
CA ALA A 128 -6.05 -3.73 -22.53
C ALA A 128 -7.22 -3.87 -23.51
N ARG A 129 -8.38 -3.25 -23.23
CA ARG A 129 -9.55 -3.23 -24.13
C ARG A 129 -9.26 -2.46 -25.40
N GLU A 130 -8.60 -1.31 -25.32
CA GLU A 130 -8.17 -0.52 -26.48
C GLU A 130 -7.18 -1.32 -27.35
N ALA A 131 -6.17 -1.93 -26.73
CA ALA A 131 -5.20 -2.76 -27.42
C ALA A 131 -5.84 -4.00 -28.07
N ALA A 132 -6.82 -4.64 -27.41
CA ALA A 132 -7.52 -5.81 -27.93
C ALA A 132 -8.39 -5.53 -29.17
N GLN A 133 -8.76 -4.27 -29.44
CA GLN A 133 -9.47 -3.90 -30.66
C GLN A 133 -8.59 -4.05 -31.93
N THR A 134 -7.28 -3.91 -31.76
CA THR A 134 -6.31 -3.99 -32.86
C THR A 134 -5.50 -5.28 -32.85
N ASP A 135 -5.33 -5.91 -31.69
CA ASP A 135 -4.50 -7.10 -31.52
C ASP A 135 -5.15 -8.12 -30.59
N ALA A 136 -5.58 -9.23 -31.14
CA ALA A 136 -6.23 -10.32 -30.42
C ALA A 136 -5.36 -10.95 -29.30
N ARG A 137 -4.04 -10.72 -29.31
CA ARG A 137 -3.15 -11.19 -28.23
C ARG A 137 -3.52 -10.64 -26.86
N PHE A 138 -4.15 -9.47 -26.81
CA PHE A 138 -4.57 -8.82 -25.57
C PHE A 138 -5.93 -9.30 -25.03
N ALA A 139 -6.63 -10.20 -25.72
CA ALA A 139 -7.91 -10.73 -25.23
C ALA A 139 -7.78 -11.41 -23.85
N SER A 140 -6.70 -12.19 -23.64
CA SER A 140 -6.41 -12.82 -22.36
C SER A 140 -6.14 -11.80 -21.23
N ASN A 141 -5.56 -10.66 -21.57
CA ASN A 141 -5.35 -9.55 -20.62
C ASN A 141 -6.69 -8.97 -20.15
N VAL A 142 -7.63 -8.75 -21.08
CA VAL A 142 -8.97 -8.23 -20.77
C VAL A 142 -9.71 -9.18 -19.86
N GLU A 143 -9.67 -10.49 -20.14
CA GLU A 143 -10.31 -11.51 -19.31
C GLU A 143 -9.71 -11.55 -17.90
N ALA A 144 -8.39 -11.64 -17.80
CA ALA A 144 -7.69 -11.73 -16.52
C ALA A 144 -7.88 -10.46 -15.67
N LEU A 145 -7.79 -9.25 -16.28
CA LEU A 145 -8.03 -7.99 -15.56
C LEU A 145 -9.49 -7.84 -15.15
N SER A 146 -10.45 -8.29 -15.99
CA SER A 146 -11.87 -8.27 -15.61
C SER A 146 -12.15 -9.18 -14.41
N ALA A 147 -11.52 -10.34 -14.35
CA ALA A 147 -11.62 -11.24 -13.21
C ALA A 147 -10.92 -10.72 -11.95
N ALA A 148 -9.88 -9.89 -12.11
CA ALA A 148 -9.15 -9.28 -11.01
C ALA A 148 -9.79 -7.98 -10.49
N MET A 149 -10.85 -7.48 -11.14
CA MET A 149 -11.52 -6.25 -10.72
C MET A 149 -12.10 -6.39 -9.31
N PRO A 150 -11.88 -5.40 -8.43
CA PRO A 150 -12.54 -5.39 -7.14
C PRO A 150 -14.05 -5.19 -7.32
N PRO A 151 -14.90 -5.80 -6.47
CA PRO A 151 -16.31 -5.53 -6.47
C PRO A 151 -16.58 -4.04 -6.26
N ASP A 152 -17.59 -3.51 -6.91
CA ASP A 152 -17.96 -2.11 -6.72
C ASP A 152 -18.45 -1.87 -5.30
N ILE A 153 -18.00 -0.75 -4.73
CA ILE A 153 -18.45 -0.27 -3.43
C ILE A 153 -19.84 0.34 -3.66
N GLU A 154 -20.82 -0.10 -2.90
CA GLU A 154 -22.19 0.36 -3.00
C GLU A 154 -22.36 1.76 -2.41
N ALA A 155 -23.38 2.50 -2.85
CA ALA A 155 -23.65 3.87 -2.42
C ALA A 155 -23.74 4.01 -0.88
N VAL A 156 -24.27 3.01 -0.19
CA VAL A 156 -24.42 2.97 1.27
C VAL A 156 -23.08 2.98 2.01
N ASP A 157 -22.02 2.41 1.39
CA ASP A 157 -20.69 2.32 1.96
C ASP A 157 -19.77 3.48 1.52
N ILE A 158 -20.27 4.37 0.63
CA ILE A 158 -19.51 5.51 0.15
C ILE A 158 -19.64 6.68 1.12
N GLY A 159 -18.53 7.00 1.80
CA GLY A 159 -18.44 8.22 2.62
C GLY A 159 -18.38 9.47 1.75
N ILE A 160 -19.44 10.27 1.74
CA ILE A 160 -19.51 11.57 1.06
C ILE A 160 -19.57 12.71 2.07
N ARG A 161 -18.94 13.83 1.74
CA ARG A 161 -19.01 15.07 2.53
C ARG A 161 -19.33 16.24 1.62
N PHE A 162 -20.03 17.22 2.15
CA PHE A 162 -20.25 18.48 1.45
C PHE A 162 -18.89 19.14 1.12
N GLY A 163 -18.68 19.51 -0.14
CA GLY A 163 -17.40 20.04 -0.62
C GLY A 163 -16.33 18.99 -1.00
N SER A 164 -16.67 17.70 -1.05
CA SER A 164 -15.76 16.66 -1.54
C SER A 164 -15.33 16.94 -2.98
N SER A 165 -14.03 17.02 -3.23
CA SER A 165 -13.44 17.38 -4.53
C SER A 165 -13.66 16.36 -5.66
N TRP A 166 -14.12 15.16 -5.34
CA TRP A 166 -14.42 14.13 -6.30
C TRP A 166 -15.85 14.18 -6.85
N VAL A 167 -16.73 14.91 -6.12
CA VAL A 167 -18.13 15.10 -6.51
C VAL A 167 -18.19 16.23 -7.56
N PRO A 168 -18.93 16.03 -8.68
CA PRO A 168 -19.07 17.05 -9.69
C PRO A 168 -19.70 18.34 -9.13
N ALA A 169 -19.21 19.50 -9.59
CA ALA A 169 -19.72 20.81 -9.14
C ALA A 169 -21.23 20.96 -9.38
N GLN A 170 -21.75 20.34 -10.45
CA GLN A 170 -23.18 20.35 -10.76
C GLN A 170 -24.03 19.75 -9.63
N VAL A 171 -23.57 18.68 -8.97
CA VAL A 171 -24.29 18.06 -7.85
C VAL A 171 -24.47 19.04 -6.70
N PHE A 172 -23.45 19.84 -6.39
CA PHE A 172 -23.58 20.90 -5.37
C PHE A 172 -24.47 22.04 -5.84
N ALA A 173 -24.44 22.40 -7.12
CA ALA A 173 -25.33 23.41 -7.70
C ALA A 173 -26.79 22.96 -7.62
N ASP A 174 -27.08 21.69 -7.97
CA ASP A 174 -28.44 21.11 -7.92
C ASP A 174 -28.94 21.03 -6.47
N PHE A 175 -28.05 20.68 -5.52
CA PHE A 175 -28.40 20.69 -4.10
C PHE A 175 -28.74 22.10 -3.59
N VAL A 176 -27.95 23.12 -3.95
CA VAL A 176 -28.21 24.51 -3.58
C VAL A 176 -29.54 24.99 -4.20
N GLU A 177 -29.83 24.61 -5.43
CA GLU A 177 -31.10 24.86 -6.08
C GLU A 177 -32.27 24.20 -5.33
N HIS A 178 -32.09 22.94 -4.90
CA HIS A 178 -33.06 22.26 -4.05
C HIS A 178 -33.32 23.01 -2.74
N LEU A 179 -32.30 23.55 -2.07
CA LEU A 179 -32.45 24.30 -0.83
C LEU A 179 -33.26 25.57 -1.00
N HIS A 180 -33.10 26.32 -2.10
CA HIS A 180 -33.81 27.58 -2.32
C HIS A 180 -35.04 27.48 -3.25
N GLY A 181 -35.28 26.27 -3.82
CA GLY A 181 -36.48 26.03 -4.64
C GLY A 181 -36.62 26.96 -5.84
N GLY A 182 -35.55 27.28 -6.53
CA GLY A 182 -35.53 28.23 -7.67
C GLY A 182 -35.52 29.72 -7.28
N LYS A 183 -35.49 30.02 -5.97
CA LYS A 183 -35.49 31.42 -5.46
C LYS A 183 -34.06 31.89 -5.17
N GLY A 184 -33.13 31.65 -6.06
CA GLY A 184 -31.74 32.02 -5.88
C GLY A 184 -30.94 31.90 -7.15
N ARG A 185 -29.65 32.15 -7.06
CA ARG A 185 -28.65 31.95 -8.09
C ARG A 185 -27.38 31.45 -7.44
N GLN A 186 -26.80 30.41 -8.02
CA GLN A 186 -25.54 29.86 -7.62
C GLN A 186 -24.56 29.71 -8.80
N THR A 187 -23.30 29.89 -8.50
CA THR A 187 -22.18 29.53 -9.42
C THR A 187 -21.17 28.77 -8.59
N ILE A 188 -20.97 27.51 -8.91
CA ILE A 188 -20.08 26.61 -8.16
C ILE A 188 -19.15 25.94 -9.15
N SER A 189 -17.86 26.03 -8.90
CA SER A 189 -16.82 25.41 -9.74
C SER A 189 -15.68 24.88 -8.87
N TYR A 190 -15.03 23.84 -9.34
CA TYR A 190 -13.82 23.32 -8.73
C TYR A 190 -12.63 23.60 -9.61
N LEU A 191 -11.56 24.15 -9.05
CA LEU A 191 -10.31 24.45 -9.74
C LEU A 191 -9.26 23.37 -9.43
N PRO A 192 -9.10 22.34 -10.27
CA PRO A 192 -8.22 21.21 -9.98
C PRO A 192 -6.75 21.62 -9.76
N THR A 193 -6.27 22.62 -10.53
CA THR A 193 -4.90 23.13 -10.43
C THR A 193 -4.57 23.77 -9.08
N LEU A 194 -5.59 24.34 -8.42
CA LEU A 194 -5.46 25.00 -7.11
C LEU A 194 -6.01 24.14 -5.97
N GLY A 195 -6.67 23.02 -6.28
CA GLY A 195 -7.27 22.12 -5.30
C GLY A 195 -8.38 22.78 -4.48
N ARG A 196 -9.07 23.80 -5.02
CA ARG A 196 -10.06 24.56 -4.25
C ARG A 196 -11.36 24.75 -5.01
N TRP A 197 -12.42 24.93 -4.25
CA TRP A 197 -13.73 25.36 -4.72
C TRP A 197 -13.79 26.88 -4.87
N GLU A 198 -14.51 27.32 -5.89
CA GLU A 198 -15.02 28.68 -6.01
C GLU A 198 -16.54 28.63 -6.04
N ALA A 199 -17.17 29.38 -5.16
CA ALA A 199 -18.61 29.39 -5.01
C ALA A 199 -19.11 30.81 -4.78
N SER A 200 -20.23 31.15 -5.43
CA SER A 200 -21.03 32.35 -5.16
C SER A 200 -22.47 31.91 -5.11
N VAL A 201 -23.14 32.16 -3.97
CA VAL A 201 -24.50 31.71 -3.71
C VAL A 201 -25.33 32.88 -3.18
N ASN A 202 -26.37 33.21 -3.92
CA ASN A 202 -27.30 34.26 -3.53
C ASN A 202 -28.73 33.70 -3.47
N ILE A 203 -29.35 33.70 -2.27
CA ILE A 203 -30.70 33.22 -2.02
C ILE A 203 -31.59 34.48 -1.83
N TRP A 204 -32.60 34.63 -2.68
CA TRP A 204 -33.46 35.81 -2.71
C TRP A 204 -34.59 35.79 -1.67
N ASP A 205 -35.00 34.57 -1.26
CA ASP A 205 -36.00 34.43 -0.21
C ASP A 205 -35.36 34.66 1.16
N ALA A 206 -35.75 35.77 1.81
CA ALA A 206 -35.19 36.20 3.08
C ALA A 206 -35.39 35.17 4.20
N SER A 207 -36.52 34.44 4.21
CA SER A 207 -36.78 33.41 5.22
C SER A 207 -35.84 32.23 5.04
N LEU A 208 -35.64 31.77 3.80
CA LEU A 208 -34.68 30.69 3.51
C LEU A 208 -33.25 31.12 3.83
N ALA A 209 -32.91 32.38 3.50
CA ALA A 209 -31.54 32.88 3.65
C ALA A 209 -31.15 33.12 5.13
N THR A 210 -32.06 33.62 5.98
CA THR A 210 -31.70 34.11 7.31
C THR A 210 -32.41 33.43 8.48
N SER A 211 -33.33 32.49 8.22
CA SER A 211 -34.05 31.76 9.26
C SER A 211 -33.96 30.27 9.11
N VAL A 212 -34.21 29.74 7.91
CA VAL A 212 -34.19 28.27 7.66
C VAL A 212 -32.76 27.76 7.57
N TRP A 213 -31.96 28.29 6.62
CA TRP A 213 -30.64 27.79 6.32
C TRP A 213 -29.48 28.71 6.76
N GLY A 214 -29.79 29.84 7.37
CA GLY A 214 -28.81 30.83 7.84
C GLY A 214 -29.31 31.62 9.03
N ILE A 215 -28.55 32.65 9.40
CA ILE A 215 -28.91 33.66 10.39
C ILE A 215 -28.80 35.06 9.76
N PRO A 216 -29.43 36.09 10.27
CA PRO A 216 -29.40 37.46 9.69
C PRO A 216 -27.98 37.97 9.48
N GLU A 217 -27.07 37.76 10.43
CA GLU A 217 -25.67 38.20 10.41
C GLU A 217 -24.78 37.35 9.48
N TYR A 218 -25.21 36.11 9.22
CA TYR A 218 -24.47 35.19 8.36
C TYR A 218 -25.45 34.36 7.51
N PRO A 219 -25.91 34.91 6.37
CA PRO A 219 -26.92 34.26 5.54
C PRO A 219 -26.46 32.93 4.95
N ALA A 220 -27.41 32.08 4.61
CA ALA A 220 -27.17 30.71 4.06
C ALA A 220 -26.20 30.68 2.89
N GLY A 221 -26.24 31.65 1.97
CA GLY A 221 -25.27 31.71 0.86
C GLY A 221 -23.82 31.77 1.34
N LYS A 222 -23.54 32.61 2.36
CA LYS A 222 -22.20 32.70 2.97
C LYS A 222 -21.80 31.43 3.69
N ILE A 223 -22.77 30.75 4.34
CA ILE A 223 -22.52 29.45 4.99
C ILE A 223 -22.10 28.39 3.94
N ILE A 224 -22.88 28.29 2.86
CA ILE A 224 -22.61 27.34 1.76
C ILE A 224 -21.26 27.64 1.10
N GLU A 225 -20.95 28.89 0.81
CA GLU A 225 -19.64 29.31 0.28
C GLU A 225 -18.50 28.95 1.23
N SER A 226 -18.67 29.14 2.54
CA SER A 226 -17.69 28.80 3.56
C SER A 226 -17.48 27.31 3.65
N LEU A 227 -18.54 26.50 3.58
CA LEU A 227 -18.49 25.04 3.59
C LEU A 227 -17.75 24.49 2.37
N LEU A 228 -18.06 24.98 1.16
CA LEU A 228 -17.39 24.57 -0.07
C LEU A 228 -15.92 24.97 -0.07
N THR A 229 -15.61 26.21 0.32
CA THR A 229 -14.23 26.72 0.28
C THR A 229 -13.41 26.35 1.51
N ASN A 230 -13.97 25.55 2.43
CA ASN A 230 -13.37 25.15 3.70
C ASN A 230 -12.86 26.36 4.55
N LYS A 231 -13.59 27.48 4.48
CA LYS A 231 -13.29 28.66 5.29
C LYS A 231 -13.98 28.56 6.66
N PRO A 232 -13.31 28.96 7.73
CA PRO A 232 -13.93 28.97 9.07
C PRO A 232 -15.06 29.98 9.12
N ILE A 233 -16.21 29.54 9.63
CA ILE A 233 -17.37 30.43 9.89
C ILE A 233 -17.08 31.25 11.15
N LYS A 234 -16.99 32.57 11.00
CA LYS A 234 -16.78 33.53 12.09
C LYS A 234 -17.69 34.71 11.90
N VAL A 235 -18.62 34.89 12.82
CA VAL A 235 -19.52 36.03 12.83
C VAL A 235 -18.91 37.13 13.68
N GLN A 236 -18.83 38.34 13.13
CA GLN A 236 -18.26 39.49 13.81
C GLN A 236 -19.35 40.54 14.09
N LYS A 237 -19.24 41.20 15.23
CA LYS A 237 -20.09 42.36 15.61
C LYS A 237 -19.21 43.53 16.01
N PRO A 238 -19.73 44.79 15.91
CA PRO A 238 -19.04 45.93 16.43
C PRO A 238 -18.83 45.81 17.95
N SER A 239 -17.63 46.11 18.42
CA SER A 239 -17.28 46.09 19.86
C SER A 239 -17.80 47.29 20.63
N GLY A 240 -18.37 48.30 19.94
CA GLY A 240 -18.68 49.59 20.50
C GLY A 240 -17.51 50.54 20.64
N GLN A 241 -16.30 50.07 20.28
CA GLN A 241 -15.10 50.92 20.23
C GLN A 241 -14.73 51.24 18.78
N LYS A 242 -14.10 52.40 18.58
CA LYS A 242 -13.64 52.85 17.26
C LYS A 242 -12.13 52.85 17.19
N ASP A 243 -11.61 52.56 16.01
CA ASP A 243 -10.17 52.68 15.72
C ASP A 243 -9.77 54.16 15.58
N GLU A 244 -8.47 54.42 15.40
CA GLU A 244 -7.93 55.78 15.21
C GLU A 244 -8.46 56.46 13.93
N ARG A 245 -9.09 55.72 13.02
CA ARG A 245 -9.70 56.21 11.77
C ARG A 245 -11.21 56.37 11.85
N GLY A 246 -11.81 56.09 13.03
CA GLY A 246 -13.24 56.24 13.28
C GLY A 246 -14.09 55.02 12.83
N ASN A 247 -13.49 53.88 12.40
CA ASN A 247 -14.21 52.66 12.04
C ASN A 247 -14.50 51.83 13.29
N ASP A 248 -15.60 51.09 13.28
CA ASP A 248 -15.93 50.18 14.37
C ASP A 248 -14.94 49.00 14.44
N ILE A 249 -14.42 48.76 15.63
CA ILE A 249 -13.58 47.58 15.90
C ILE A 249 -14.50 46.37 15.95
N MET A 250 -14.27 45.40 15.00
CA MET A 250 -15.06 44.18 14.90
C MET A 250 -14.50 43.11 15.82
N VAL A 251 -15.34 42.46 16.62
CA VAL A 251 -14.98 41.34 17.48
C VAL A 251 -15.79 40.10 17.12
N ILE A 252 -15.23 38.92 17.30
CA ILE A 252 -15.96 37.67 17.03
C ILE A 252 -17.05 37.49 18.10
N ASP A 253 -18.28 37.33 17.66
CA ASP A 253 -19.38 36.93 18.49
C ASP A 253 -19.46 35.40 18.56
N GLN A 254 -19.27 34.85 19.74
CA GLN A 254 -19.25 33.41 19.95
C GLN A 254 -20.64 32.77 19.79
N GLU A 255 -21.71 33.45 20.28
CA GLU A 255 -23.07 32.92 20.20
C GLU A 255 -23.58 32.91 18.76
N LEU A 256 -23.42 34.02 18.03
CA LEU A 256 -23.78 34.07 16.60
C LEU A 256 -22.92 33.12 15.75
N THR A 257 -21.66 32.97 16.09
CA THR A 257 -20.79 31.99 15.40
C THR A 257 -21.30 30.57 15.64
N ALA A 258 -21.65 30.20 16.88
CA ALA A 258 -22.22 28.90 17.20
C ALA A 258 -23.53 28.64 16.46
N ALA A 259 -24.44 29.66 16.42
CA ALA A 259 -25.71 29.58 15.68
C ALA A 259 -25.46 29.36 14.16
N ALA A 260 -24.51 30.08 13.56
CA ALA A 260 -24.16 29.90 12.16
C ALA A 260 -23.54 28.53 11.89
N MET A 261 -22.71 27.99 12.81
CA MET A 261 -22.16 26.64 12.73
C MET A 261 -23.24 25.56 12.82
N GLN A 262 -24.25 25.76 13.68
CA GLN A 262 -25.41 24.86 13.75
C GLN A 262 -26.13 24.81 12.39
N LYS A 263 -26.38 25.98 11.76
CA LYS A 263 -26.97 26.03 10.41
C LYS A 263 -26.09 25.36 9.36
N ALA A 264 -24.77 25.46 9.46
CA ALA A 264 -23.85 24.77 8.60
C ALA A 264 -23.97 23.23 8.75
N ASP A 265 -24.15 22.73 9.97
CA ASP A 265 -24.33 21.31 10.21
C ASP A 265 -25.71 20.81 9.71
N GLU A 266 -26.77 21.62 9.85
CA GLU A 266 -28.07 21.35 9.25
C GLU A 266 -27.99 21.24 7.70
N ILE A 267 -27.25 22.13 7.04
CA ILE A 267 -27.03 22.09 5.59
C ILE A 267 -26.24 20.81 5.19
N LYS A 268 -25.19 20.45 5.93
CA LYS A 268 -24.43 19.21 5.68
C LYS A 268 -25.32 17.97 5.80
N GLN A 269 -26.15 17.93 6.84
CA GLN A 269 -27.09 16.82 7.04
C GLN A 269 -28.13 16.76 5.91
N ALA A 270 -28.71 17.89 5.54
CA ALA A 270 -29.65 17.99 4.43
C ALA A 270 -29.01 17.48 3.10
N PHE A 271 -27.71 17.78 2.89
CA PHE A 271 -27.00 17.25 1.72
C PHE A 271 -26.86 15.73 1.78
N LEU A 272 -26.51 15.16 2.93
CA LEU A 272 -26.39 13.71 3.09
C LEU A 272 -27.72 13.00 2.85
N ASP A 273 -28.81 13.58 3.33
CA ASP A 273 -30.15 13.03 3.17
C ASP A 273 -30.63 13.13 1.71
N TRP A 274 -30.21 14.17 0.99
CA TRP A 274 -30.62 14.44 -0.40
C TRP A 274 -29.78 13.72 -1.45
N VAL A 275 -28.47 13.59 -1.22
CA VAL A 275 -27.51 13.22 -2.28
C VAL A 275 -27.78 11.84 -2.89
N TRP A 276 -28.31 10.91 -2.10
CA TRP A 276 -28.57 9.52 -2.52
C TRP A 276 -30.04 9.23 -2.90
N THR A 277 -30.92 10.21 -2.85
CA THR A 277 -32.38 10.00 -3.09
C THR A 277 -32.74 9.82 -4.56
N ASP A 278 -31.98 10.37 -5.47
CA ASP A 278 -32.17 10.30 -6.90
C ASP A 278 -31.31 9.17 -7.50
N ASP A 279 -31.93 8.31 -8.29
CA ASP A 279 -31.28 7.10 -8.82
C ASP A 279 -30.14 7.44 -9.81
N GLU A 280 -30.36 8.41 -10.72
CA GLU A 280 -29.35 8.79 -11.74
C GLU A 280 -28.11 9.40 -11.07
N ARG A 281 -28.32 10.27 -10.08
CA ARG A 281 -27.25 10.88 -9.30
C ARG A 281 -26.52 9.84 -8.45
N ARG A 282 -27.24 8.90 -7.83
CA ARG A 282 -26.66 7.80 -7.06
C ARG A 282 -25.76 6.94 -7.93
N ASP A 283 -26.24 6.53 -9.11
CA ASP A 283 -25.48 5.69 -10.04
C ASP A 283 -24.24 6.45 -10.58
N LEU A 284 -24.39 7.73 -10.91
CA LEU A 284 -23.28 8.58 -11.31
C LEU A 284 -22.19 8.65 -10.23
N LEU A 285 -22.57 8.97 -9.00
CA LEU A 285 -21.62 9.14 -7.90
C LEU A 285 -20.98 7.81 -7.50
N THR A 286 -21.73 6.72 -7.49
CA THR A 286 -21.20 5.37 -7.22
C THR A 286 -20.16 4.99 -8.27
N ARG A 287 -20.46 5.20 -9.53
CA ARG A 287 -19.50 4.95 -10.63
C ARG A 287 -18.25 5.80 -10.49
N LEU A 288 -18.38 7.11 -10.31
CA LEU A 288 -17.24 8.03 -10.17
C LEU A 288 -16.35 7.69 -8.96
N TYR A 289 -16.97 7.29 -7.86
CA TYR A 289 -16.23 6.87 -6.67
C TYR A 289 -15.41 5.61 -6.93
N ASN A 290 -16.04 4.59 -7.52
CA ASN A 290 -15.36 3.34 -7.84
C ASN A 290 -14.25 3.53 -8.89
N GLU A 291 -14.48 4.36 -9.92
CA GLU A 291 -13.47 4.68 -10.94
C GLU A 291 -12.25 5.41 -10.34
N LYS A 292 -12.44 6.21 -9.29
CA LYS A 292 -11.39 7.04 -8.72
C LYS A 292 -10.69 6.39 -7.51
N PHE A 293 -11.42 5.71 -6.66
CA PHE A 293 -10.91 5.23 -5.36
C PHE A 293 -10.87 3.71 -5.22
N ASN A 294 -11.74 2.98 -5.93
CA ASN A 294 -11.76 1.53 -5.91
C ASN A 294 -11.00 0.94 -7.10
N THR A 295 -9.78 1.40 -7.30
CA THR A 295 -8.96 1.06 -8.47
C THR A 295 -7.79 0.15 -8.14
N ASN A 296 -7.34 0.18 -6.88
CA ASN A 296 -6.08 -0.44 -6.49
C ASN A 296 -6.31 -1.83 -5.90
N VAL A 297 -5.83 -2.83 -6.62
CA VAL A 297 -5.79 -4.22 -6.15
C VAL A 297 -4.42 -4.49 -5.54
N PRO A 298 -4.35 -4.86 -4.26
CA PRO A 298 -3.09 -5.25 -3.65
C PRO A 298 -2.56 -6.53 -4.29
N PRO A 299 -1.24 -6.74 -4.35
CA PRO A 299 -0.67 -7.98 -4.87
C PRO A 299 -1.10 -9.18 -4.00
N ALA A 300 -1.59 -10.21 -4.67
CA ALA A 300 -1.94 -11.49 -4.06
C ALA A 300 -0.91 -12.55 -4.49
N TYR A 301 -0.25 -13.14 -3.52
CA TYR A 301 0.79 -14.13 -3.75
C TYR A 301 0.25 -15.53 -3.46
N ASP A 302 0.24 -16.40 -4.47
CA ASP A 302 -0.15 -17.81 -4.32
C ASP A 302 1.08 -18.72 -4.20
N GLY A 303 1.42 -19.04 -2.96
CA GLY A 303 2.48 -19.98 -2.62
C GLY A 303 2.05 -21.45 -2.53
N SER A 304 0.85 -21.80 -3.00
CA SER A 304 0.31 -23.18 -2.89
C SER A 304 1.23 -24.25 -3.48
N HIS A 305 1.95 -23.90 -4.54
CA HIS A 305 2.90 -24.78 -5.24
C HIS A 305 4.20 -25.03 -4.47
N LEU A 306 4.49 -24.30 -3.40
CA LEU A 306 5.73 -24.48 -2.64
C LEU A 306 5.72 -25.82 -1.90
N GLU A 307 6.73 -26.63 -2.24
CA GLU A 307 7.08 -27.86 -1.55
C GLU A 307 8.44 -27.64 -0.88
N LEU A 308 8.49 -27.78 0.45
CA LEU A 308 9.74 -27.60 1.19
C LEU A 308 10.64 -28.82 1.00
N VAL A 309 11.39 -28.87 -0.07
CA VAL A 309 12.31 -29.96 -0.37
C VAL A 309 13.36 -30.09 0.73
N GLY A 310 13.47 -31.28 1.32
CA GLY A 310 14.41 -31.57 2.42
C GLY A 310 13.93 -31.15 3.81
N ALA A 311 12.70 -30.63 3.95
CA ALA A 311 12.09 -30.44 5.26
C ALA A 311 11.61 -31.80 5.85
N SER A 312 11.52 -31.87 7.20
CA SER A 312 10.89 -33.00 7.85
C SER A 312 9.41 -33.11 7.46
N GLU A 313 8.90 -34.33 7.27
CA GLU A 313 7.47 -34.59 6.98
C GLU A 313 6.52 -34.04 8.06
N ALA A 314 7.02 -33.83 9.27
CA ALA A 314 6.29 -33.21 10.37
C ALA A 314 6.05 -31.69 10.16
N VAL A 315 6.82 -31.05 9.26
CA VAL A 315 6.75 -29.61 9.00
C VAL A 315 5.84 -29.35 7.80
N LYS A 316 4.62 -28.87 8.09
CA LYS A 316 3.65 -28.45 7.05
C LYS A 316 3.33 -26.97 7.19
N LEU A 317 3.61 -26.21 6.15
CA LEU A 317 3.23 -24.80 6.09
C LEU A 317 1.74 -24.66 5.85
N ARG A 318 1.12 -23.74 6.60
CA ARG A 318 -0.26 -23.29 6.36
C ARG A 318 -0.33 -22.44 5.10
N PRO A 319 -1.50 -22.29 4.44
CA PRO A 319 -1.62 -21.50 3.21
C PRO A 319 -1.06 -20.07 3.34
N HIS A 320 -1.38 -19.35 4.41
CA HIS A 320 -0.87 -17.99 4.63
C HIS A 320 0.67 -17.94 4.80
N GLN A 321 1.28 -18.99 5.37
CA GLN A 321 2.74 -19.09 5.47
C GLN A 321 3.38 -19.34 4.11
N LYS A 322 2.80 -20.23 3.29
CA LYS A 322 3.24 -20.45 1.91
C LYS A 322 3.19 -19.17 1.08
N ASN A 323 2.09 -18.42 1.17
CA ASN A 323 1.92 -17.14 0.49
C ASN A 323 2.94 -16.10 0.95
N ALA A 324 3.22 -16.04 2.26
CA ALA A 324 4.24 -15.15 2.81
C ALA A 324 5.65 -15.51 2.34
N VAL A 325 5.99 -16.79 2.32
CA VAL A 325 7.26 -17.30 1.79
C VAL A 325 7.42 -16.94 0.32
N TRP A 326 6.37 -17.18 -0.47
CA TRP A 326 6.35 -16.85 -1.90
C TRP A 326 6.53 -15.37 -2.16
N ARG A 327 5.81 -14.54 -1.42
CA ARG A 327 5.99 -13.08 -1.48
C ARG A 327 7.43 -12.67 -1.20
N ALA A 328 8.02 -13.21 -0.12
CA ALA A 328 9.39 -12.85 0.26
C ALA A 328 10.43 -13.25 -0.79
N ILE A 329 10.21 -14.38 -1.46
CA ILE A 329 11.07 -14.84 -2.56
C ILE A 329 10.95 -13.92 -3.78
N GLN A 330 9.74 -13.52 -4.15
CA GLN A 330 9.51 -12.66 -5.32
C GLN A 330 10.01 -11.23 -5.08
N GLU A 331 9.67 -10.62 -3.95
CA GLU A 331 9.98 -9.22 -3.66
C GLU A 331 11.43 -9.00 -3.18
N GLY A 332 12.08 -10.06 -2.67
CA GLY A 332 13.43 -9.98 -2.10
C GLY A 332 13.49 -9.34 -0.71
N THR A 333 12.59 -8.43 -0.38
CA THR A 333 12.41 -7.82 0.95
C THR A 333 10.93 -7.76 1.30
N CYS A 334 10.57 -8.17 2.52
CA CYS A 334 9.20 -8.06 2.99
C CYS A 334 9.12 -7.99 4.51
N LEU A 335 8.00 -7.51 5.02
CA LEU A 335 7.62 -7.53 6.42
C LEU A 335 6.51 -8.58 6.62
N PHE A 336 6.73 -9.53 7.53
CA PHE A 336 5.72 -10.49 7.98
C PHE A 336 4.96 -9.92 9.18
N ASP A 337 3.93 -9.13 8.93
CA ASP A 337 3.06 -8.55 9.95
C ASP A 337 1.89 -9.50 10.27
N HIS A 338 2.21 -10.72 10.63
CA HIS A 338 1.23 -11.70 11.07
C HIS A 338 1.00 -11.59 12.59
N VAL A 339 -0.18 -11.97 13.05
CA VAL A 339 -0.50 -12.04 14.49
C VAL A 339 0.44 -12.98 15.25
N VAL A 340 0.51 -12.80 16.56
CA VAL A 340 1.29 -13.70 17.43
C VAL A 340 0.74 -15.13 17.32
N GLY A 341 1.63 -16.12 17.22
CA GLY A 341 1.25 -17.53 17.07
C GLY A 341 0.98 -17.99 15.63
N ALA A 342 1.00 -17.10 14.63
CA ALA A 342 0.82 -17.46 13.20
C ALA A 342 2.02 -18.23 12.58
N GLY A 343 3.10 -18.43 13.34
CA GLY A 343 4.29 -19.17 12.88
C GLY A 343 5.23 -18.36 12.00
N LYS A 344 5.42 -17.07 12.32
CA LYS A 344 6.36 -16.17 11.60
C LYS A 344 7.77 -16.76 11.48
N THR A 345 8.30 -17.32 12.56
CA THR A 345 9.65 -17.91 12.57
C THR A 345 9.77 -19.04 11.55
N LEU A 346 8.76 -19.91 11.46
CA LEU A 346 8.74 -20.98 10.47
C LEU A 346 8.70 -20.44 9.03
N ALA A 347 7.90 -19.40 8.77
CA ALA A 347 7.87 -18.74 7.47
C ALA A 347 9.21 -18.09 7.12
N CYS A 348 9.90 -17.44 8.08
CA CYS A 348 11.24 -16.88 7.86
C CYS A 348 12.27 -17.99 7.52
N VAL A 349 12.28 -19.09 8.27
CA VAL A 349 13.18 -20.22 8.03
C VAL A 349 12.89 -20.83 6.65
N ALA A 350 11.62 -21.06 6.32
CA ALA A 350 11.22 -21.60 5.02
C ALA A 350 11.65 -20.67 3.87
N THR A 351 11.49 -19.35 4.01
CA THR A 351 11.96 -18.37 3.02
C THR A 351 13.45 -18.47 2.79
N VAL A 352 14.22 -18.57 3.85
CA VAL A 352 15.68 -18.70 3.79
C VAL A 352 16.09 -20.01 3.10
N MET A 353 15.45 -21.12 3.46
CA MET A 353 15.76 -22.43 2.89
C MET A 353 15.40 -22.53 1.41
N GLU A 354 14.22 -22.04 1.01
CA GLU A 354 13.82 -22.01 -0.40
C GLU A 354 14.70 -21.05 -1.22
N SER A 355 15.01 -19.87 -0.71
CA SER A 355 15.92 -18.94 -1.37
C SER A 355 17.33 -19.54 -1.54
N LYS A 356 17.76 -20.39 -0.60
CA LYS A 356 19.03 -21.12 -0.70
C LYS A 356 18.93 -22.24 -1.74
N ARG A 357 17.84 -23.02 -1.77
CA ARG A 357 17.58 -24.06 -2.79
C ARG A 357 17.61 -23.46 -4.20
N MET A 358 16.97 -22.32 -4.38
CA MET A 358 16.94 -21.59 -5.67
C MET A 358 18.27 -20.88 -6.00
N GLY A 359 19.30 -21.00 -5.16
CA GLY A 359 20.60 -20.36 -5.39
C GLY A 359 20.66 -18.86 -5.14
N PHE A 360 19.59 -18.25 -4.61
CA PHE A 360 19.55 -16.81 -4.32
C PHE A 360 20.40 -16.42 -3.11
N LEU A 361 20.58 -17.34 -2.17
CA LEU A 361 21.37 -17.15 -0.96
C LEU A 361 22.41 -18.27 -0.82
N SER A 362 23.64 -17.87 -0.52
CA SER A 362 24.73 -18.83 -0.22
C SER A 362 24.95 -18.99 1.28
N LYS A 363 24.86 -17.90 2.05
CA LYS A 363 25.13 -17.88 3.49
C LYS A 363 24.14 -16.96 4.19
N PRO A 364 22.90 -17.41 4.43
CA PRO A 364 21.89 -16.63 5.13
C PRO A 364 22.24 -16.47 6.61
N MET A 365 21.79 -15.35 7.19
CA MET A 365 21.90 -15.06 8.63
C MET A 365 20.52 -14.73 9.17
N ILE A 366 20.16 -15.34 10.31
CA ILE A 366 18.91 -15.04 11.03
C ILE A 366 19.30 -14.38 12.35
N VAL A 367 18.77 -13.18 12.58
CA VAL A 367 18.98 -12.42 13.82
C VAL A 367 17.74 -12.52 14.69
N VAL A 368 17.90 -12.94 15.94
CA VAL A 368 16.80 -13.10 16.89
C VAL A 368 17.11 -12.35 18.19
N PRO A 369 16.09 -11.87 18.94
CA PRO A 369 16.28 -11.27 20.24
C PRO A 369 16.77 -12.29 21.28
N ASN A 370 17.62 -11.86 22.21
CA ASN A 370 18.34 -12.70 23.17
C ASN A 370 17.49 -13.48 24.18
N GLN A 371 16.18 -13.31 24.25
CA GLN A 371 15.39 -13.75 25.42
C GLN A 371 14.38 -14.88 25.19
N SER A 372 14.19 -15.40 24.00
CA SER A 372 13.03 -16.28 23.81
C SER A 372 13.16 -17.47 22.84
N HIS A 373 14.30 -17.73 22.23
CA HIS A 373 14.37 -18.72 21.13
C HIS A 373 15.65 -19.55 21.08
N TYR A 374 16.20 -19.92 22.25
CA TYR A 374 17.24 -20.94 22.35
C TYR A 374 16.63 -22.29 22.71
#